data_011be98baaf517f33852abe0b504f8a2
#
_entry.id   011be98baaf517f33852abe0b504f8a2
#
_cell.length_a   1.000
_cell.length_b   1.000
_cell.length_c   1.000
_cell.angle_alpha   90.00
_cell.angle_beta   90.00
_cell.angle_gamma   90.00
#
_symmetry.space_group_name_H-M   'P 1'
#
loop_
_entity.id
_entity.type
_entity.pdbx_description
1 polymer ?
#
loop_
_entity_poly.entity_id
_entity_poly.type
_entity_poly.pdbx_seq_one_letter_code
_entity_poly.pdbx_strand_id
1 'polypeptide(L)'
;MKQELVRINSIDNIELPGILYTPDDNTTKIVIHVHGLNGNFYENRFLDTLAKTYTDNNYAFLTFNNRGRDFITELLKGDEFTIIGGSLERFKDCILDIEGVINWVKNKGYQEIMLEGHSYGCNKVLYYYNKRKDNSIKKIVLLAPCDIPAEAKKCLTKEEYEKAKNDSTRLVEQGKENELIDFSIMANNKIAAGTYYYDFLPGGENDFIRYSDGENGKSELLNSIDIPTIIIFGDADECVLTEDIEVVKSYFANNLSNCYTKIINGADHSYTGKYIELGEIIKNIIK
;
A
#
# COMPACT_ATOMS: atom_id res chain seq x y z
N MET A 1 24.11 -0.81 10.89
CA MET A 1 23.05 -0.20 10.03
C MET A 1 23.29 1.29 9.89
N LYS A 2 23.36 1.83 8.68
CA LYS A 2 23.46 3.26 8.35
C LYS A 2 22.11 3.78 7.89
N GLN A 3 21.84 5.06 8.08
CA GLN A 3 20.60 5.73 7.66
C GLN A 3 20.96 6.94 6.78
N GLU A 4 20.25 7.10 5.67
CA GLU A 4 20.42 8.21 4.73
C GLU A 4 19.04 8.78 4.39
N LEU A 5 18.84 10.09 4.62
CA LEU A 5 17.67 10.79 4.10
C LEU A 5 17.83 10.93 2.59
N VAL A 6 16.85 10.45 1.84
CA VAL A 6 16.87 10.44 0.38
C VAL A 6 15.74 11.28 -0.19
N ARG A 7 15.95 11.80 -1.40
CA ARG A 7 14.94 12.48 -2.21
C ARG A 7 14.91 11.82 -3.57
N ILE A 8 13.77 11.28 -3.91
CA ILE A 8 13.57 10.48 -5.12
C ILE A 8 12.51 11.19 -5.94
N ASN A 9 12.66 11.24 -7.26
CA ASN A 9 11.61 11.77 -8.12
C ASN A 9 10.76 10.64 -8.68
N SER A 10 9.44 10.80 -8.62
CA SER A 10 8.51 10.01 -9.41
C SER A 10 8.75 10.21 -10.92
N ILE A 11 8.13 9.40 -11.76
CA ILE A 11 8.24 9.54 -13.22
C ILE A 11 7.72 10.89 -13.72
N ASP A 12 6.75 11.47 -13.04
CA ASP A 12 6.18 12.79 -13.36
C ASP A 12 6.76 13.93 -12.50
N ASN A 13 8.00 13.72 -11.95
CA ASN A 13 8.81 14.70 -11.23
C ASN A 13 8.24 15.18 -9.88
N ILE A 14 7.41 14.39 -9.20
CA ILE A 14 7.07 14.65 -7.81
C ILE A 14 8.21 14.17 -6.91
N GLU A 15 8.70 15.04 -6.01
CA GLU A 15 9.71 14.68 -5.03
C GLU A 15 9.10 13.78 -3.94
N LEU A 16 9.69 12.61 -3.76
CA LEU A 16 9.30 11.58 -2.81
C LEU A 16 10.43 11.44 -1.76
N PRO A 17 10.36 12.16 -0.63
CA PRO A 17 11.34 12.03 0.44
C PRO A 17 11.20 10.68 1.14
N GLY A 18 12.32 10.14 1.62
CA GLY A 18 12.34 8.88 2.34
C GLY A 18 13.62 8.66 3.14
N ILE A 19 13.73 7.49 3.77
CA ILE A 19 14.94 7.05 4.47
C ILE A 19 15.38 5.71 3.89
N LEU A 20 16.64 5.64 3.50
CA LEU A 20 17.34 4.42 3.13
C LEU A 20 18.13 3.90 4.33
N TYR A 21 17.85 2.69 4.75
CA TYR A 21 18.61 1.95 5.74
C TYR A 21 19.49 0.93 5.02
N THR A 22 20.78 0.94 5.30
CA THR A 22 21.73 0.01 4.69
C THR A 22 22.41 -0.84 5.76
N PRO A 23 22.64 -2.14 5.51
CA PRO A 23 23.46 -2.97 6.39
C PRO A 23 24.92 -2.48 6.39
N ASP A 24 25.71 -3.01 7.32
CA ASP A 24 27.13 -2.67 7.39
C ASP A 24 27.92 -3.34 6.26
N ASP A 25 27.51 -4.50 5.80
CA ASP A 25 28.03 -5.21 4.64
C ASP A 25 27.38 -4.74 3.32
N ASN A 26 28.11 -4.84 2.23
CA ASN A 26 27.56 -4.51 0.91
C ASN A 26 26.45 -5.50 0.52
N THR A 27 25.37 -4.96 -0.05
CA THR A 27 24.26 -5.76 -0.54
C THR A 27 23.72 -5.23 -1.87
N THR A 28 23.24 -6.14 -2.72
CA THR A 28 22.47 -5.82 -3.93
C THR A 28 20.97 -6.05 -3.76
N LYS A 29 20.55 -6.40 -2.54
CA LYS A 29 19.17 -6.71 -2.18
C LYS A 29 18.53 -5.54 -1.44
N ILE A 30 17.31 -5.20 -1.81
CA ILE A 30 16.58 -4.10 -1.18
C ILE A 30 15.10 -4.44 -1.02
N VAL A 31 14.52 -3.98 0.09
CA VAL A 31 13.08 -3.92 0.30
C VAL A 31 12.62 -2.49 0.12
N ILE A 32 11.59 -2.30 -0.68
CA ILE A 32 10.92 -1.01 -0.88
C ILE A 32 9.56 -1.10 -0.19
N HIS A 33 9.38 -0.30 0.86
CA HIS A 33 8.13 -0.22 1.62
C HIS A 33 7.25 0.91 1.12
N VAL A 34 6.00 0.58 0.76
CA VAL A 34 4.96 1.51 0.32
C VAL A 34 3.90 1.65 1.41
N HIS A 35 3.78 2.86 1.99
CA HIS A 35 2.83 3.13 3.06
C HIS A 35 1.37 3.13 2.57
N GLY A 36 0.43 3.01 3.50
CA GLY A 36 -1.01 3.02 3.28
C GLY A 36 -1.60 4.40 2.96
N LEU A 37 -2.93 4.46 2.99
CA LEU A 37 -3.70 5.69 2.76
C LEU A 37 -3.32 6.76 3.79
N ASN A 38 -3.01 7.96 3.32
CA ASN A 38 -2.63 9.12 4.15
C ASN A 38 -1.41 8.90 5.06
N GLY A 39 -0.72 7.74 4.95
CA GLY A 39 0.45 7.42 5.75
C GLY A 39 1.70 8.19 5.31
N ASN A 40 2.81 7.89 5.95
CA ASN A 40 4.12 8.45 5.61
C ASN A 40 5.25 7.49 6.01
N PHE A 41 6.48 7.84 5.70
CA PHE A 41 7.64 6.97 5.88
C PHE A 41 8.12 6.82 7.33
N TYR A 42 7.55 7.53 8.30
CA TYR A 42 8.01 7.55 9.69
C TYR A 42 6.92 7.30 10.74
N GLU A 43 5.65 7.28 10.36
CA GLU A 43 4.51 7.23 11.29
C GLU A 43 4.36 5.86 11.96
N ASN A 44 4.45 4.79 11.18
CA ASN A 44 4.26 3.45 11.68
C ASN A 44 5.49 2.96 12.45
N ARG A 45 5.34 2.71 13.75
CA ARG A 45 6.44 2.28 14.62
C ARG A 45 7.03 0.92 14.27
N PHE A 46 6.27 0.05 13.58
CA PHE A 46 6.81 -1.22 13.12
C PHE A 46 7.94 -1.04 12.08
N LEU A 47 8.02 0.11 11.41
CA LEU A 47 9.07 0.40 10.42
C LEU A 47 10.47 0.34 11.02
N ASP A 48 10.65 0.79 12.26
CA ASP A 48 11.95 0.68 12.96
C ASP A 48 12.36 -0.79 13.14
N THR A 49 11.41 -1.65 13.49
CA THR A 49 11.65 -3.09 13.64
C THR A 49 11.93 -3.74 12.30
N LEU A 50 11.20 -3.38 11.25
CA LEU A 50 11.43 -3.89 9.90
C LEU A 50 12.80 -3.45 9.36
N ALA A 51 13.15 -2.17 9.49
CA ALA A 51 14.45 -1.64 9.08
C ALA A 51 15.60 -2.42 9.73
N LYS A 52 15.50 -2.65 11.05
CA LYS A 52 16.48 -3.46 11.77
C LYS A 52 16.49 -4.91 11.28
N THR A 53 15.32 -5.54 11.15
CA THR A 53 15.21 -6.94 10.74
C THR A 53 15.79 -7.17 9.35
N TYR A 54 15.46 -6.31 8.38
CA TYR A 54 15.99 -6.41 7.03
C TYR A 54 17.50 -6.19 6.98
N THR A 55 17.99 -5.14 7.65
CA THR A 55 19.44 -4.84 7.63
C THR A 55 20.28 -5.87 8.37
N ASP A 56 19.78 -6.45 9.46
CA ASP A 56 20.45 -7.56 10.16
C ASP A 56 20.52 -8.84 9.29
N ASN A 57 19.71 -8.94 8.23
CA ASN A 57 19.69 -10.05 7.30
C ASN A 57 20.23 -9.69 5.90
N ASN A 58 21.05 -8.64 5.84
CA ASN A 58 21.75 -8.17 4.64
C ASN A 58 20.84 -7.73 3.49
N TYR A 59 19.70 -7.11 3.81
CA TYR A 59 18.86 -6.34 2.88
C TYR A 59 18.98 -4.86 3.22
N ALA A 60 19.08 -4.00 2.23
CA ALA A 60 18.74 -2.60 2.42
C ALA A 60 17.22 -2.47 2.58
N PHE A 61 16.77 -1.42 3.28
CA PHE A 61 15.35 -1.12 3.46
C PHE A 61 15.10 0.35 3.15
N LEU A 62 14.17 0.60 2.24
CA LEU A 62 13.76 1.95 1.84
C LEU A 62 12.29 2.14 2.19
N THR A 63 12.00 3.15 2.99
CA THR A 63 10.64 3.67 3.17
C THR A 63 10.58 5.11 2.69
N PHE A 64 9.51 5.50 2.01
CA PHE A 64 9.39 6.80 1.36
C PHE A 64 7.94 7.30 1.37
N ASN A 65 7.76 8.59 1.24
CA ASN A 65 6.44 9.18 1.04
C ASN A 65 6.03 9.05 -0.42
N ASN A 66 4.99 8.28 -0.71
CA ASN A 66 4.33 8.32 -2.01
C ASN A 66 3.43 9.59 -2.10
N ARG A 67 2.89 9.91 -3.31
CA ARG A 67 2.05 11.10 -3.54
C ARG A 67 0.80 11.18 -2.66
N GLY A 68 0.34 10.02 -2.14
CA GLY A 68 -0.80 9.91 -1.25
C GLY A 68 -0.47 10.08 0.23
N ARG A 69 0.70 10.67 0.57
CA ARG A 69 1.02 10.98 1.96
C ARG A 69 0.12 12.07 2.51
N ASP A 70 -0.20 11.98 3.78
CA ASP A 70 -1.10 12.90 4.46
C ASP A 70 -2.47 13.02 3.73
N PHE A 71 -3.40 13.79 4.25
CA PHE A 71 -4.72 13.95 3.61
C PHE A 71 -4.66 14.88 2.40
N ILE A 72 -4.25 16.12 2.62
CA ILE A 72 -4.00 17.13 1.60
C ILE A 72 -2.70 17.82 1.96
N THR A 73 -1.76 17.83 1.04
CA THR A 73 -0.41 18.34 1.27
C THR A 73 0.18 18.98 0.02
N GLU A 74 1.16 19.85 0.21
CA GLU A 74 1.98 20.35 -0.90
C GLU A 74 3.16 19.42 -1.13
N LEU A 75 3.40 19.08 -2.39
CA LEU A 75 4.57 18.35 -2.85
C LEU A 75 5.32 19.16 -3.90
N LEU A 76 6.64 19.04 -3.90
CA LEU A 76 7.47 19.63 -4.96
C LEU A 76 7.34 18.78 -6.23
N LYS A 77 7.00 19.42 -7.35
CA LYS A 77 6.92 18.82 -8.68
C LYS A 77 7.80 19.60 -9.65
N GLY A 78 9.01 19.08 -9.89
CA GLY A 78 10.04 19.88 -10.58
C GLY A 78 10.41 21.11 -9.75
N ASP A 79 10.20 22.31 -10.29
CA ASP A 79 10.46 23.60 -9.62
C ASP A 79 9.20 24.24 -9.04
N GLU A 80 8.04 23.57 -9.13
CA GLU A 80 6.75 24.09 -8.69
C GLU A 80 6.16 23.23 -7.58
N PHE A 81 5.22 23.80 -6.81
CA PHE A 81 4.44 23.04 -5.83
C PHE A 81 3.12 22.58 -6.43
N THR A 82 2.73 21.35 -6.09
CA THR A 82 1.40 20.80 -6.40
C THR A 82 0.70 20.39 -5.12
N ILE A 83 -0.61 20.59 -5.06
CA ILE A 83 -1.43 20.15 -3.94
C ILE A 83 -1.98 18.77 -4.29
N ILE A 84 -1.69 17.79 -3.42
CA ILE A 84 -2.12 16.41 -3.56
C ILE A 84 -2.29 15.79 -2.15
N GLY A 85 -2.05 14.53 -1.97
CA GLY A 85 -2.25 13.76 -0.73
C GLY A 85 -3.31 12.70 -0.94
N GLY A 86 -3.52 11.85 0.03
CA GLY A 86 -4.42 10.69 -0.10
C GLY A 86 -5.89 11.07 -0.39
N SER A 87 -6.31 12.30 -0.05
CA SER A 87 -7.64 12.79 -0.39
C SER A 87 -7.80 13.19 -1.86
N LEU A 88 -6.69 13.44 -2.57
CA LEU A 88 -6.68 13.94 -3.96
C LEU A 88 -5.97 12.99 -4.92
N GLU A 89 -5.20 12.01 -4.42
CA GLU A 89 -4.48 11.08 -5.28
C GLU A 89 -5.44 10.24 -6.12
N ARG A 90 -4.94 9.84 -7.29
CA ARG A 90 -5.59 8.82 -8.11
C ARG A 90 -4.80 7.53 -7.95
N PHE A 91 -5.47 6.45 -7.56
CA PHE A 91 -4.83 5.17 -7.27
C PHE A 91 -3.86 4.71 -8.36
N LYS A 92 -4.28 4.82 -9.62
CA LYS A 92 -3.47 4.43 -10.79
C LYS A 92 -2.12 5.13 -10.88
N ASP A 93 -2.00 6.34 -10.34
CA ASP A 93 -0.77 7.14 -10.41
C ASP A 93 0.32 6.62 -9.45
N CYS A 94 -0.01 5.68 -8.55
CA CYS A 94 0.98 4.98 -7.74
C CYS A 94 2.08 4.30 -8.58
N ILE A 95 1.76 3.96 -9.84
CA ILE A 95 2.75 3.42 -10.79
C ILE A 95 3.90 4.39 -11.01
N LEU A 96 3.60 5.69 -11.11
CA LEU A 96 4.61 6.71 -11.38
C LEU A 96 5.59 6.87 -10.20
N ASP A 97 5.09 6.74 -8.99
CA ASP A 97 5.89 6.82 -7.77
C ASP A 97 6.78 5.58 -7.62
N ILE A 98 6.16 4.39 -7.66
CA ILE A 98 6.88 3.14 -7.46
C ILE A 98 7.92 2.93 -8.57
N GLU A 99 7.62 3.27 -9.82
CA GLU A 99 8.56 3.18 -10.94
C GLU A 99 9.74 4.14 -10.77
N GLY A 100 9.49 5.38 -10.33
CA GLY A 100 10.53 6.34 -10.00
C GLY A 100 11.48 5.81 -8.93
N VAL A 101 10.92 5.23 -7.87
CA VAL A 101 11.69 4.63 -6.77
C VAL A 101 12.49 3.40 -7.24
N ILE A 102 11.89 2.51 -8.03
CA ILE A 102 12.57 1.33 -8.58
C ILE A 102 13.73 1.74 -9.50
N ASN A 103 13.53 2.72 -10.36
CA ASN A 103 14.61 3.25 -11.21
C ASN A 103 15.73 3.83 -10.35
N TRP A 104 15.41 4.56 -9.30
CA TRP A 104 16.40 5.13 -8.39
C TRP A 104 17.22 4.05 -7.68
N VAL A 105 16.59 3.00 -7.12
CA VAL A 105 17.31 1.92 -6.44
C VAL A 105 18.18 1.11 -7.41
N LYS A 106 17.71 0.87 -8.64
CA LYS A 106 18.52 0.22 -9.70
C LYS A 106 19.75 1.05 -10.03
N ASN A 107 19.62 2.37 -10.13
CA ASN A 107 20.75 3.28 -10.37
C ASN A 107 21.74 3.32 -9.20
N LYS A 108 21.30 2.99 -7.99
CA LYS A 108 22.16 2.79 -6.80
C LYS A 108 22.88 1.42 -6.80
N GLY A 109 22.56 0.53 -7.73
CA GLY A 109 23.19 -0.80 -7.88
C GLY A 109 22.44 -1.96 -7.27
N TYR A 110 21.20 -1.74 -6.76
CA TYR A 110 20.35 -2.84 -6.27
C TYR A 110 19.80 -3.64 -7.44
N GLN A 111 19.81 -4.97 -7.32
CA GLN A 111 19.44 -5.91 -8.39
C GLN A 111 18.26 -6.83 -8.02
N GLU A 112 18.10 -7.11 -6.73
CA GLU A 112 17.01 -7.92 -6.21
C GLU A 112 16.11 -7.07 -5.33
N ILE A 113 14.90 -6.83 -5.80
CA ILE A 113 13.91 -5.99 -5.15
C ILE A 113 12.82 -6.85 -4.53
N MET A 114 12.49 -6.57 -3.29
CA MET A 114 11.27 -7.01 -2.65
C MET A 114 10.35 -5.79 -2.51
N LEU A 115 9.12 -5.88 -3.03
CA LEU A 115 8.11 -4.86 -2.78
C LEU A 115 7.31 -5.23 -1.53
N GLU A 116 7.25 -4.30 -0.60
CA GLU A 116 6.44 -4.44 0.61
C GLU A 116 5.40 -3.31 0.65
N GLY A 117 4.15 -3.65 0.92
CA GLY A 117 3.10 -2.68 1.12
C GLY A 117 2.45 -2.87 2.49
N HIS A 118 1.95 -1.79 3.08
CA HIS A 118 1.10 -1.82 4.26
C HIS A 118 -0.26 -1.20 3.94
N SER A 119 -1.35 -1.87 4.38
CA SER A 119 -2.71 -1.34 4.18
C SER A 119 -2.98 -1.06 2.68
N TYR A 120 -3.45 0.13 2.32
CA TYR A 120 -3.61 0.60 0.93
C TYR A 120 -2.34 0.47 0.09
N GLY A 121 -1.15 0.52 0.70
CA GLY A 121 0.13 0.27 0.04
C GLY A 121 0.24 -1.14 -0.53
N CYS A 122 -0.45 -2.13 0.05
CA CYS A 122 -0.54 -3.49 -0.51
C CYS A 122 -1.20 -3.50 -1.88
N ASN A 123 -2.29 -2.73 -2.03
CA ASN A 123 -3.00 -2.60 -3.29
C ASN A 123 -2.09 -1.94 -4.34
N LYS A 124 -1.34 -0.88 -3.94
CA LYS A 124 -0.40 -0.17 -4.82
C LYS A 124 0.71 -1.09 -5.35
N VAL A 125 1.36 -1.89 -4.49
CA VAL A 125 2.43 -2.80 -4.93
C VAL A 125 1.93 -3.92 -5.83
N LEU A 126 0.76 -4.49 -5.55
CA LEU A 126 0.13 -5.51 -6.40
C LEU A 126 -0.25 -4.94 -7.77
N TYR A 127 -0.86 -3.76 -7.80
CA TYR A 127 -1.24 -3.07 -9.03
C TYR A 127 -0.02 -2.73 -9.87
N TYR A 128 1.03 -2.17 -9.25
CA TYR A 128 2.29 -1.89 -9.93
C TYR A 128 2.88 -3.15 -10.57
N TYR A 129 3.02 -4.22 -9.78
CA TYR A 129 3.59 -5.46 -10.28
C TYR A 129 2.77 -6.05 -11.43
N ASN A 130 1.45 -6.06 -11.32
CA ASN A 130 0.56 -6.52 -12.40
C ASN A 130 0.80 -5.73 -13.71
N LYS A 131 0.96 -4.42 -13.63
CA LYS A 131 1.12 -3.55 -14.80
C LYS A 131 2.53 -3.57 -15.41
N ARG A 132 3.56 -3.89 -14.66
CA ARG A 132 4.96 -3.78 -15.09
C ARG A 132 5.68 -5.12 -15.25
N LYS A 133 5.33 -6.11 -14.45
CA LYS A 133 6.01 -7.43 -14.45
C LYS A 133 7.54 -7.31 -14.44
N ASP A 134 8.06 -6.38 -13.62
CA ASP A 134 9.48 -6.09 -13.54
C ASP A 134 10.25 -7.28 -12.96
N ASN A 135 11.14 -7.87 -13.76
CA ASN A 135 11.92 -9.06 -13.39
C ASN A 135 12.92 -8.82 -12.23
N SER A 136 13.21 -7.58 -11.87
CA SER A 136 14.03 -7.28 -10.69
C SER A 136 13.28 -7.51 -9.38
N ILE A 137 11.93 -7.51 -9.42
CA ILE A 137 11.09 -7.79 -8.26
C ILE A 137 11.00 -9.29 -8.08
N LYS A 138 11.52 -9.79 -6.94
CA LYS A 138 11.62 -11.23 -6.66
C LYS A 138 10.55 -11.73 -5.70
N LYS A 139 9.95 -10.83 -4.93
CA LYS A 139 8.97 -11.17 -3.88
C LYS A 139 8.09 -9.97 -3.56
N ILE A 140 6.84 -10.24 -3.18
CA ILE A 140 5.92 -9.25 -2.63
C ILE A 140 5.61 -9.61 -1.18
N VAL A 141 5.58 -8.60 -0.29
CA VAL A 141 5.13 -8.72 1.10
C VAL A 141 3.95 -7.78 1.30
N LEU A 142 2.84 -8.31 1.78
CA LEU A 142 1.61 -7.59 2.04
C LEU A 142 1.35 -7.57 3.55
N LEU A 143 1.43 -6.40 4.15
CA LEU A 143 1.15 -6.18 5.56
C LEU A 143 -0.27 -5.59 5.70
N ALA A 144 -1.20 -6.34 6.24
CA ALA A 144 -2.59 -5.93 6.44
C ALA A 144 -3.27 -5.40 5.14
N PRO A 145 -3.33 -6.19 4.04
CA PRO A 145 -3.99 -5.75 2.81
C PRO A 145 -5.48 -5.54 2.98
N CYS A 146 -6.03 -4.49 2.35
CA CYS A 146 -7.41 -4.05 2.53
C CYS A 146 -8.28 -4.29 1.30
N ASP A 147 -9.55 -4.68 1.56
CA ASP A 147 -10.65 -4.65 0.59
C ASP A 147 -11.25 -3.24 0.60
N ILE A 148 -10.70 -2.35 -0.21
CA ILE A 148 -10.96 -0.90 -0.13
C ILE A 148 -12.42 -0.52 -0.41
N PRO A 149 -13.10 -1.04 -1.46
CA PRO A 149 -14.49 -0.68 -1.68
C PRO A 149 -15.42 -1.16 -0.56
N ALA A 150 -15.15 -2.34 -0.01
CA ALA A 150 -15.95 -2.87 1.10
C ALA A 150 -15.69 -2.10 2.39
N GLU A 151 -14.44 -1.73 2.68
CA GLU A 151 -14.09 -0.90 3.84
C GLU A 151 -14.71 0.49 3.74
N ALA A 152 -14.63 1.15 2.59
CA ALA A 152 -15.29 2.44 2.35
C ALA A 152 -16.80 2.37 2.61
N LYS A 153 -17.44 1.26 2.25
CA LYS A 153 -18.86 1.04 2.52
C LYS A 153 -19.15 0.78 4.00
N LYS A 154 -18.29 0.02 4.70
CA LYS A 154 -18.45 -0.29 6.14
C LYS A 154 -18.34 0.95 7.02
N CYS A 155 -17.46 1.89 6.67
CA CYS A 155 -17.23 3.11 7.45
C CYS A 155 -18.42 4.08 7.45
N LEU A 156 -19.51 3.78 6.73
CA LEU A 156 -20.62 4.66 6.48
C LEU A 156 -21.96 4.02 6.83
N THR A 157 -22.92 4.87 7.19
CA THR A 157 -24.33 4.49 7.09
C THR A 157 -24.71 4.31 5.62
N LYS A 158 -25.77 3.54 5.38
CA LYS A 158 -26.27 3.34 4.00
C LYS A 158 -26.61 4.67 3.31
N GLU A 159 -27.13 5.63 4.06
CA GLU A 159 -27.55 6.94 3.57
C GLU A 159 -26.31 7.79 3.15
N GLU A 160 -25.29 7.80 3.99
CA GLU A 160 -24.01 8.46 3.70
C GLU A 160 -23.32 7.83 2.49
N TYR A 161 -23.29 6.51 2.39
CA TYR A 161 -22.71 5.81 1.25
C TYR A 161 -23.38 6.17 -0.07
N GLU A 162 -24.72 6.11 -0.13
CA GLU A 162 -25.46 6.48 -1.33
C GLU A 162 -25.30 7.95 -1.68
N LYS A 163 -25.26 8.84 -0.68
CA LYS A 163 -25.00 10.26 -0.89
C LYS A 163 -23.61 10.49 -1.51
N ALA A 164 -22.57 9.90 -0.93
CA ALA A 164 -21.21 10.04 -1.42
C ALA A 164 -21.04 9.49 -2.85
N LYS A 165 -21.64 8.32 -3.14
CA LYS A 165 -21.66 7.73 -4.47
C LYS A 165 -22.33 8.66 -5.49
N ASN A 166 -23.53 9.20 -5.16
CA ASN A 166 -24.25 10.09 -6.07
C ASN A 166 -23.53 11.42 -6.28
N ASP A 167 -22.99 12.02 -5.21
CA ASP A 167 -22.26 13.28 -5.30
C ASP A 167 -20.96 13.12 -6.10
N SER A 168 -20.19 12.05 -5.87
CA SER A 168 -18.97 11.77 -6.62
C SER A 168 -19.26 11.52 -8.11
N THR A 169 -20.28 10.72 -8.42
CA THR A 169 -20.69 10.45 -9.79
C THR A 169 -21.07 11.75 -10.51
N ARG A 170 -21.94 12.55 -9.91
CA ARG A 170 -22.40 13.82 -10.48
C ARG A 170 -21.23 14.80 -10.72
N LEU A 171 -20.30 14.90 -9.78
CA LEU A 171 -19.15 15.80 -9.92
C LEU A 171 -18.18 15.34 -11.00
N VAL A 172 -17.94 14.04 -11.10
CA VAL A 172 -17.11 13.45 -12.17
C VAL A 172 -17.74 13.70 -13.55
N GLU A 173 -19.03 13.48 -13.71
CA GLU A 173 -19.77 13.76 -14.96
C GLU A 173 -19.73 15.24 -15.35
N GLN A 174 -19.57 16.16 -14.39
CA GLN A 174 -19.41 17.59 -14.61
C GLN A 174 -17.96 18.04 -14.85
N GLY A 175 -16.97 17.11 -14.86
CA GLY A 175 -15.54 17.43 -14.97
C GLY A 175 -14.96 18.11 -13.73
N LYS A 176 -15.57 17.90 -12.57
CA LYS A 176 -15.20 18.52 -11.29
C LYS A 176 -14.58 17.48 -10.34
N GLU A 177 -13.70 16.65 -10.84
CA GLU A 177 -13.13 15.50 -10.14
C GLU A 177 -12.35 15.90 -8.87
N ASN A 178 -11.79 17.10 -8.83
CA ASN A 178 -10.99 17.58 -7.69
C ASN A 178 -11.83 18.29 -6.61
N GLU A 179 -13.15 18.46 -6.82
CA GLU A 179 -14.00 18.99 -5.76
C GLU A 179 -14.14 17.96 -4.63
N LEU A 180 -13.99 18.43 -3.39
CA LEU A 180 -14.12 17.59 -2.20
C LEU A 180 -15.59 17.32 -1.93
N ILE A 181 -15.93 16.04 -1.77
CA ILE A 181 -17.26 15.63 -1.32
C ILE A 181 -17.35 15.77 0.21
N ASP A 182 -18.54 16.07 0.69
CA ASP A 182 -18.82 16.21 2.12
C ASP A 182 -18.96 14.84 2.79
N PHE A 183 -17.82 14.13 2.78
CA PHE A 183 -17.77 12.75 3.18
C PHE A 183 -16.35 12.35 3.61
N SER A 184 -16.26 11.58 4.69
CA SER A 184 -15.01 11.14 5.27
C SER A 184 -14.94 9.62 5.36
N ILE A 185 -13.91 9.01 4.81
CA ILE A 185 -13.66 7.57 4.95
C ILE A 185 -12.99 7.27 6.28
N MET A 186 -12.16 8.17 6.77
CA MET A 186 -11.43 8.02 8.02
C MET A 186 -11.34 9.36 8.75
N ALA A 187 -11.65 9.38 10.03
CA ALA A 187 -11.38 10.49 10.94
C ALA A 187 -11.84 11.89 10.45
N ASN A 188 -13.02 12.01 9.85
CA ASN A 188 -13.62 13.26 9.38
C ASN A 188 -12.85 14.00 8.27
N ASN A 189 -12.07 13.30 7.47
CA ASN A 189 -11.36 13.89 6.34
C ASN A 189 -12.16 13.79 5.04
N LYS A 190 -12.18 14.87 4.28
CA LYS A 190 -12.84 14.94 2.97
C LYS A 190 -11.97 14.27 1.89
N ILE A 191 -12.61 13.74 0.85
CA ILE A 191 -11.97 13.13 -0.29
C ILE A 191 -12.46 13.79 -1.59
N ALA A 192 -11.63 13.88 -2.60
CA ALA A 192 -12.04 14.37 -3.91
C ALA A 192 -13.06 13.42 -4.56
N ALA A 193 -14.01 14.00 -5.29
CA ALA A 193 -15.02 13.22 -6.00
C ALA A 193 -14.41 12.18 -6.94
N GLY A 194 -13.35 12.55 -7.66
CA GLY A 194 -12.64 11.63 -8.55
C GLY A 194 -11.95 10.50 -7.80
N THR A 195 -11.24 10.79 -6.71
CA THR A 195 -10.60 9.76 -5.88
C THR A 195 -11.65 8.79 -5.36
N TYR A 196 -12.78 9.28 -4.82
CA TYR A 196 -13.83 8.41 -4.33
C TYR A 196 -14.46 7.57 -5.46
N TYR A 197 -14.82 8.19 -6.58
CA TYR A 197 -15.51 7.54 -7.69
C TYR A 197 -14.69 6.42 -8.35
N TYR A 198 -13.41 6.70 -8.63
CA TYR A 198 -12.58 5.75 -9.38
C TYR A 198 -11.86 4.74 -8.50
N ASP A 199 -11.58 5.06 -7.24
CA ASP A 199 -10.67 4.27 -6.41
C ASP A 199 -11.37 3.58 -5.24
N PHE A 200 -12.54 4.05 -4.80
CA PHE A 200 -13.26 3.54 -3.62
C PHE A 200 -14.62 2.91 -3.91
N LEU A 201 -15.19 3.13 -5.09
CA LEU A 201 -16.42 2.46 -5.47
C LEU A 201 -16.15 1.08 -6.08
N PRO A 202 -17.11 0.12 -5.91
CA PRO A 202 -17.06 -1.15 -6.61
C PRO A 202 -16.96 -0.98 -8.14
N GLY A 203 -16.10 -1.77 -8.78
CA GLY A 203 -15.79 -1.67 -10.21
C GLY A 203 -14.73 -0.63 -10.55
N GLY A 204 -14.19 0.09 -9.56
CA GLY A 204 -13.07 1.02 -9.73
C GLY A 204 -11.73 0.30 -9.92
N GLU A 205 -10.66 1.10 -10.15
CA GLU A 205 -9.33 0.56 -10.44
C GLU A 205 -8.70 -0.21 -9.26
N ASN A 206 -9.19 0.02 -8.03
CA ASN A 206 -8.72 -0.62 -6.81
C ASN A 206 -9.63 -1.76 -6.32
N ASP A 207 -10.65 -2.13 -7.07
CA ASP A 207 -11.58 -3.22 -6.73
C ASP A 207 -11.05 -4.59 -7.19
N PHE A 208 -9.93 -5.03 -6.61
CA PHE A 208 -9.33 -6.32 -6.94
C PHE A 208 -8.93 -7.17 -5.71
N ILE A 209 -8.88 -6.60 -4.51
CA ILE A 209 -8.88 -7.36 -3.26
C ILE A 209 -10.32 -7.39 -2.76
N ARG A 210 -10.95 -8.56 -2.75
CA ARG A 210 -12.39 -8.74 -2.57
C ARG A 210 -12.71 -9.89 -1.60
N TYR A 211 -11.98 -9.98 -0.50
CA TYR A 211 -12.23 -11.05 0.48
C TYR A 211 -13.56 -10.88 1.23
N SER A 212 -14.17 -9.69 1.21
CA SER A 212 -15.52 -9.47 1.70
C SER A 212 -16.60 -10.21 0.89
N ASP A 213 -16.30 -10.60 -0.37
CA ASP A 213 -17.17 -11.49 -1.17
C ASP A 213 -17.05 -12.97 -0.74
N GLY A 214 -16.27 -13.24 0.31
CA GLY A 214 -16.00 -14.57 0.82
C GLY A 214 -14.81 -15.25 0.13
N GLU A 215 -14.51 -16.48 0.57
CA GLU A 215 -13.37 -17.27 0.08
C GLU A 215 -13.37 -17.54 -1.44
N ASN A 216 -14.54 -17.49 -2.05
CA ASN A 216 -14.74 -17.75 -3.48
C ASN A 216 -14.74 -16.48 -4.34
N GLY A 217 -14.50 -15.31 -3.76
CA GLY A 217 -14.30 -14.07 -4.50
C GLY A 217 -13.19 -14.22 -5.53
N LYS A 218 -13.39 -13.66 -6.74
CA LYS A 218 -12.43 -13.78 -7.84
C LYS A 218 -11.71 -12.48 -8.10
N SER A 219 -10.41 -12.58 -8.37
CA SER A 219 -9.55 -11.45 -8.75
C SER A 219 -8.62 -11.84 -9.89
N GLU A 220 -8.89 -11.33 -11.08
CA GLU A 220 -8.02 -11.53 -12.24
C GLU A 220 -6.64 -10.93 -12.03
N LEU A 221 -6.57 -9.79 -11.32
CA LEU A 221 -5.30 -9.16 -11.00
C LEU A 221 -4.45 -10.06 -10.10
N LEU A 222 -5.02 -10.57 -9.00
CA LEU A 222 -4.28 -11.45 -8.09
C LEU A 222 -3.87 -12.74 -8.79
N ASN A 223 -4.75 -13.33 -9.62
CA ASN A 223 -4.44 -14.55 -10.39
C ASN A 223 -3.25 -14.34 -11.35
N SER A 224 -2.97 -13.12 -11.75
CA SER A 224 -1.85 -12.79 -12.64
C SER A 224 -0.50 -12.63 -11.91
N ILE A 225 -0.49 -12.60 -10.58
CA ILE A 225 0.75 -12.48 -9.78
C ILE A 225 1.45 -13.84 -9.77
N ASP A 226 2.63 -13.89 -10.34
CA ASP A 226 3.40 -15.11 -10.62
C ASP A 226 4.68 -15.26 -9.77
N ILE A 227 4.93 -14.33 -8.84
CA ILE A 227 6.06 -14.38 -7.91
C ILE A 227 5.61 -14.70 -6.47
N PRO A 228 6.51 -15.20 -5.61
CA PRO A 228 6.21 -15.44 -4.22
C PRO A 228 5.60 -14.23 -3.53
N THR A 229 4.43 -14.40 -2.93
CA THR A 229 3.70 -13.35 -2.22
C THR A 229 3.43 -13.79 -0.79
N ILE A 230 3.88 -12.97 0.17
CA ILE A 230 3.68 -13.22 1.59
C ILE A 230 2.65 -12.23 2.10
N ILE A 231 1.71 -12.72 2.90
CA ILE A 231 0.62 -11.94 3.45
C ILE A 231 0.64 -12.08 4.96
N ILE A 232 0.66 -10.98 5.67
CA ILE A 232 0.67 -10.96 7.13
C ILE A 232 -0.50 -10.13 7.62
N PHE A 233 -1.36 -10.74 8.45
CA PHE A 233 -2.50 -10.11 9.08
C PHE A 233 -2.43 -10.17 10.59
N GLY A 234 -3.10 -9.23 11.26
CA GLY A 234 -3.53 -9.39 12.63
C GLY A 234 -4.95 -9.97 12.70
N ASP A 235 -5.24 -10.81 13.67
CA ASP A 235 -6.62 -11.29 13.89
C ASP A 235 -7.50 -10.29 14.67
N ALA A 236 -6.90 -9.21 15.18
CA ALA A 236 -7.59 -8.06 15.77
C ALA A 236 -7.53 -6.81 14.87
N ASP A 237 -7.20 -7.00 13.57
CA ASP A 237 -7.13 -5.93 12.59
C ASP A 237 -8.53 -5.39 12.28
N GLU A 238 -8.78 -4.14 12.65
CA GLU A 238 -10.08 -3.47 12.51
C GLU A 238 -10.46 -3.20 11.05
N CYS A 239 -9.51 -3.23 10.12
CA CYS A 239 -9.75 -3.09 8.68
C CYS A 239 -10.12 -4.43 8.00
N VAL A 240 -9.97 -5.55 8.70
CA VAL A 240 -10.48 -6.84 8.21
C VAL A 240 -11.99 -6.91 8.39
N LEU A 241 -12.72 -7.12 7.29
CA LEU A 241 -14.19 -6.98 7.22
C LEU A 241 -14.96 -8.27 7.47
N THR A 242 -14.30 -9.32 7.88
CA THR A 242 -14.91 -10.61 8.22
C THR A 242 -14.57 -10.98 9.66
N GLU A 243 -15.54 -11.60 10.36
CA GLU A 243 -15.34 -12.15 11.71
C GLU A 243 -14.44 -13.41 11.69
N ASP A 244 -14.29 -14.03 10.53
CA ASP A 244 -13.47 -15.22 10.34
C ASP A 244 -12.26 -14.92 9.45
N ILE A 245 -11.09 -14.75 10.07
CA ILE A 245 -9.83 -14.49 9.39
C ILE A 245 -9.40 -15.63 8.43
N GLU A 246 -9.89 -16.85 8.62
CA GLU A 246 -9.63 -17.98 7.72
C GLU A 246 -10.29 -17.78 6.35
N VAL A 247 -11.37 -16.99 6.26
CA VAL A 247 -11.98 -16.58 4.98
C VAL A 247 -10.98 -15.74 4.18
N VAL A 248 -10.31 -14.78 4.82
CA VAL A 248 -9.30 -13.94 4.18
C VAL A 248 -8.13 -14.78 3.67
N LYS A 249 -7.65 -15.69 4.50
CA LYS A 249 -6.55 -16.61 4.14
C LYS A 249 -6.93 -17.51 2.96
N SER A 250 -8.13 -18.08 2.99
CA SER A 250 -8.66 -18.92 1.90
C SER A 250 -8.84 -18.12 0.61
N TYR A 251 -9.33 -16.87 0.70
CA TYR A 251 -9.45 -15.98 -0.45
C TYR A 251 -8.10 -15.77 -1.16
N PHE A 252 -7.05 -15.43 -0.43
CA PHE A 252 -5.72 -15.24 -1.03
C PHE A 252 -5.15 -16.54 -1.58
N ALA A 253 -5.32 -17.67 -0.87
CA ALA A 253 -4.88 -18.97 -1.37
C ALA A 253 -5.58 -19.40 -2.66
N ASN A 254 -6.83 -18.99 -2.86
CA ASN A 254 -7.62 -19.28 -4.06
C ASN A 254 -7.30 -18.33 -5.25
N ASN A 255 -6.67 -17.18 -4.98
CA ASN A 255 -6.40 -16.16 -6.00
C ASN A 255 -4.91 -15.93 -6.31
N LEU A 256 -3.99 -16.42 -5.48
CA LEU A 256 -2.54 -16.30 -5.67
C LEU A 256 -1.92 -17.69 -5.80
N SER A 257 -1.25 -17.96 -6.90
CA SER A 257 -0.66 -19.28 -7.19
C SER A 257 0.51 -19.64 -6.27
N ASN A 258 1.21 -18.66 -5.71
CA ASN A 258 2.36 -18.82 -4.84
C ASN A 258 2.29 -17.86 -3.67
N CYS A 259 1.40 -18.13 -2.71
CA CYS A 259 1.26 -17.29 -1.53
C CYS A 259 1.47 -18.07 -0.22
N TYR A 260 1.91 -17.33 0.78
CA TYR A 260 2.03 -17.76 2.16
C TYR A 260 1.37 -16.74 3.07
N THR A 261 0.36 -17.14 3.82
CA THR A 261 -0.36 -16.26 4.74
C THR A 261 0.02 -16.58 6.18
N LYS A 262 0.34 -15.55 6.96
CA LYS A 262 0.62 -15.62 8.39
C LYS A 262 -0.31 -14.70 9.17
N ILE A 263 -0.87 -15.21 10.26
CA ILE A 263 -1.71 -14.45 11.18
C ILE A 263 -0.93 -14.22 12.48
N ILE A 264 -0.93 -12.98 12.97
CA ILE A 264 -0.37 -12.58 14.26
C ILE A 264 -1.50 -12.39 15.25
N ASN A 265 -1.50 -13.20 16.30
CA ASN A 265 -2.57 -13.23 17.30
C ASN A 265 -2.61 -11.93 18.12
N GLY A 266 -3.77 -11.27 18.17
CA GLY A 266 -3.99 -10.02 18.88
C GLY A 266 -3.29 -8.81 18.27
N ALA A 267 -2.86 -8.88 17.00
CA ALA A 267 -2.34 -7.71 16.29
C ALA A 267 -3.49 -6.90 15.68
N ASP A 268 -3.45 -5.59 15.86
CA ASP A 268 -4.27 -4.61 15.17
C ASP A 268 -3.70 -4.28 13.77
N HIS A 269 -4.36 -3.37 13.04
CA HIS A 269 -3.94 -2.95 11.70
C HIS A 269 -2.50 -2.41 11.63
N SER A 270 -1.99 -1.82 12.70
CA SER A 270 -0.64 -1.25 12.81
C SER A 270 0.33 -2.14 13.58
N TYR A 271 -0.05 -3.38 13.89
CA TYR A 271 0.75 -4.34 14.68
C TYR A 271 1.18 -3.80 16.04
N THR A 272 0.39 -2.95 16.69
CA THR A 272 0.72 -2.32 17.97
C THR A 272 1.04 -3.36 19.04
N GLY A 273 2.23 -3.24 19.64
CA GLY A 273 2.71 -4.21 20.63
C GLY A 273 3.16 -5.56 20.07
N LYS A 274 3.09 -5.77 18.74
CA LYS A 274 3.49 -7.02 18.06
C LYS A 274 4.67 -6.86 17.11
N TYR A 275 5.41 -5.74 17.20
CA TYR A 275 6.50 -5.42 16.27
C TYR A 275 7.61 -6.47 16.26
N ILE A 276 7.95 -7.04 17.44
CA ILE A 276 8.99 -8.09 17.55
C ILE A 276 8.52 -9.36 16.83
N GLU A 277 7.26 -9.76 17.04
CA GLU A 277 6.69 -10.94 16.39
C GLU A 277 6.64 -10.77 14.87
N LEU A 278 6.23 -9.60 14.38
CA LEU A 278 6.29 -9.24 12.96
C LEU A 278 7.71 -9.36 12.41
N GLY A 279 8.70 -8.80 13.11
CA GLY A 279 10.11 -8.90 12.73
C GLY A 279 10.63 -10.33 12.65
N GLU A 280 10.27 -11.20 13.58
CA GLU A 280 10.68 -12.63 13.55
C GLU A 280 10.00 -13.39 12.39
N ILE A 281 8.74 -13.07 12.06
CA ILE A 281 8.07 -13.63 10.88
C ILE A 281 8.82 -13.22 9.61
N ILE A 282 9.09 -11.92 9.44
CA ILE A 282 9.84 -11.39 8.29
C ILE A 282 11.21 -12.06 8.18
N LYS A 283 11.96 -12.17 9.27
CA LYS A 283 13.27 -12.81 9.30
C LYS A 283 13.22 -14.28 8.81
N ASN A 284 12.14 -14.99 9.09
CA ASN A 284 11.98 -16.38 8.64
C ASN A 284 11.61 -16.47 7.15
N ILE A 285 11.03 -15.44 6.59
CA ILE A 285 10.56 -15.38 5.20
C ILE A 285 11.67 -14.98 4.22
N ILE A 286 12.65 -14.19 4.69
CA ILE A 286 13.74 -13.67 3.85
C ILE A 286 14.96 -14.60 3.80
N LYS A 287 14.97 -15.65 4.63
CA LYS A 287 15.97 -16.72 4.55
C LYS A 287 15.69 -17.68 3.41
#